data_033420929323660ccc47f95ad6cc918b
#
_entry.id   033420929323660ccc47f95ad6cc918b
#
_cell.length_a   1.000
_cell.length_b   1.000
_cell.length_c   1.000
_cell.angle_alpha   90.00
_cell.angle_beta   90.00
_cell.angle_gamma   90.00
#
_symmetry.space_group_name_H-M   'P 1'
#
loop_
_entity.id
_entity.type
_entity.pdbx_description
1 polymer ?
#
loop_
_entity_poly.entity_id
_entity_poly.type
_entity_poly.pdbx_seq_one_letter_code
_entity_poly.pdbx_strand_id
1 'polypeptide(L)'
;MDIVDVKFKEKEYSFHYRVVGLIVRDNKYLIQNIGGKDYYVLPGGHVRIGESSEEALIREIKEEVEIDIVREDFRLFCYHENIYEKDNRVEHWIEQYYLVDSGEKLGKESWSFVENDVDGVKTLNYSFVSKEELKEIDLKPLKIKELIISEEFSGISHIISG
;
A
#
# COMPACT_ATOMS: atom_id res chain seq x y z
N MET A 1 20.22 12.10 -12.64
CA MET A 1 19.20 12.76 -11.79
C MET A 1 19.02 11.93 -10.54
N ASP A 2 19.01 12.57 -9.41
CA ASP A 2 18.81 11.86 -8.14
C ASP A 2 17.40 11.28 -8.04
N ILE A 3 17.28 10.14 -7.36
CA ILE A 3 15.99 9.52 -7.07
C ILE A 3 15.34 10.31 -5.92
N VAL A 4 14.19 10.92 -6.19
CA VAL A 4 13.49 11.76 -5.22
C VAL A 4 12.03 11.33 -5.10
N ASP A 5 11.64 10.87 -3.92
CA ASP A 5 10.25 10.58 -3.60
C ASP A 5 9.41 11.85 -3.53
N VAL A 6 8.14 11.76 -3.97
CA VAL A 6 7.19 12.88 -3.84
C VAL A 6 6.67 12.92 -2.41
N LYS A 7 7.52 13.42 -1.54
CA LYS A 7 7.23 13.64 -0.13
C LYS A 7 8.07 14.78 0.42
N PHE A 8 7.58 15.40 1.46
CA PHE A 8 8.38 16.31 2.29
C PHE A 8 7.87 16.28 3.73
N LYS A 9 8.75 16.65 4.66
CA LYS A 9 8.43 16.69 6.07
C LYS A 9 9.04 17.94 6.68
N GLU A 10 8.20 18.75 7.28
CA GLU A 10 8.54 19.95 8.02
C GLU A 10 8.17 19.75 9.50
N LYS A 11 8.43 20.77 10.30
CA LYS A 11 8.13 20.73 11.75
C LYS A 11 6.62 20.57 12.01
N GLU A 12 5.79 21.31 11.28
CA GLU A 12 4.36 21.42 11.52
C GLU A 12 3.49 20.65 10.51
N TYR A 13 4.07 20.15 9.43
CA TYR A 13 3.33 19.46 8.39
C TYR A 13 4.22 18.48 7.61
N SER A 14 3.57 17.46 7.03
CA SER A 14 4.20 16.58 6.05
C SER A 14 3.25 16.31 4.89
N PHE A 15 3.81 15.97 3.76
CA PHE A 15 3.08 15.56 2.58
C PHE A 15 3.65 14.26 2.03
N HIS A 16 2.77 13.34 1.59
CA HIS A 16 3.16 12.05 1.03
C HIS A 16 2.27 11.71 -0.17
N TYR A 17 2.89 11.32 -1.26
CA TYR A 17 2.18 10.76 -2.41
C TYR A 17 2.61 9.31 -2.61
N ARG A 18 1.67 8.37 -2.42
CA ARG A 18 1.93 6.94 -2.46
C ARG A 18 1.01 6.20 -3.41
N VAL A 19 1.49 5.06 -3.87
CA VAL A 19 0.69 4.03 -4.55
C VAL A 19 0.64 2.80 -3.68
N VAL A 20 -0.48 2.09 -3.74
CA VAL A 20 -0.73 0.90 -2.93
C VAL A 20 -1.37 -0.17 -3.81
N GLY A 21 -0.89 -1.40 -3.69
CA GLY A 21 -1.41 -2.55 -4.43
C GLY A 21 -2.23 -3.48 -3.54
N LEU A 22 -3.49 -3.70 -3.91
CA LEU A 22 -4.31 -4.78 -3.37
C LEU A 22 -4.10 -6.00 -4.26
N ILE A 23 -3.18 -6.88 -3.88
CA ILE A 23 -2.83 -8.07 -4.66
C ILE A 23 -3.75 -9.21 -4.25
N VAL A 24 -4.47 -9.74 -5.23
CA VAL A 24 -5.47 -10.80 -5.03
C VAL A 24 -4.96 -12.11 -5.63
N ARG A 25 -5.10 -13.19 -4.87
CA ARG A 25 -4.86 -14.57 -5.31
C ARG A 25 -5.82 -15.52 -4.61
N ASP A 26 -6.54 -16.33 -5.36
CA ASP A 26 -7.50 -17.32 -4.83
C ASP A 26 -8.46 -16.75 -3.78
N ASN A 27 -9.03 -15.58 -4.06
CA ASN A 27 -9.91 -14.84 -3.14
C ASN A 27 -9.25 -14.43 -1.81
N LYS A 28 -7.92 -14.39 -1.76
CA LYS A 28 -7.14 -13.89 -0.63
C LYS A 28 -6.41 -12.62 -1.02
N TYR A 29 -6.10 -11.81 -0.03
CA TYR A 29 -5.46 -10.52 -0.16
C TYR A 29 -4.08 -10.53 0.49
N LEU A 30 -3.09 -9.98 -0.21
CA LEU A 30 -1.74 -9.84 0.34
C LEU A 30 -1.69 -8.66 1.30
N ILE A 31 -1.29 -8.92 2.53
CA ILE A 31 -1.10 -7.91 3.56
C ILE A 31 0.36 -7.88 4.04
N GLN A 32 0.73 -6.76 4.64
CA GLN A 32 2.06 -6.50 5.16
C GLN A 32 1.99 -6.10 6.62
N ASN A 33 2.83 -6.70 7.46
CA ASN A 33 3.10 -6.26 8.82
C ASN A 33 4.51 -5.67 8.90
N ILE A 34 4.65 -4.49 9.46
CA ILE A 34 5.93 -3.77 9.55
C ILE A 34 6.47 -3.85 10.97
N GLY A 35 7.61 -4.52 11.14
CA GLY A 35 8.36 -4.50 12.40
C GLY A 35 7.60 -5.04 13.61
N GLY A 36 6.69 -5.99 13.44
CA GLY A 36 5.93 -6.59 14.54
C GLY A 36 4.88 -5.66 15.17
N LYS A 37 4.48 -4.60 14.46
CA LYS A 37 3.35 -3.76 14.89
C LYS A 37 2.07 -4.57 14.97
N ASP A 38 1.12 -4.10 15.78
CA ASP A 38 -0.17 -4.76 16.00
C ASP A 38 -1.20 -4.45 14.89
N TYR A 39 -0.79 -3.77 13.83
CA TYR A 39 -1.62 -3.48 12.66
C TYR A 39 -0.94 -3.91 11.37
N TYR A 40 -1.73 -3.98 10.31
CA TYR A 40 -1.31 -4.35 8.96
C TYR A 40 -1.58 -3.24 7.97
N VAL A 41 -0.85 -3.25 6.85
CA VAL A 41 -1.04 -2.36 5.72
C VAL A 41 -1.00 -3.17 4.43
N LEU A 42 -1.32 -2.54 3.31
CA LEU A 42 -1.11 -3.12 1.98
C LEU A 42 0.28 -2.73 1.44
N PRO A 43 0.90 -3.57 0.59
CA PRO A 43 2.17 -3.24 -0.05
C PRO A 43 2.07 -1.97 -0.91
N GLY A 44 3.12 -1.18 -0.90
CA GLY A 44 3.18 0.05 -1.70
C GLY A 44 4.34 0.93 -1.30
N GLY A 45 4.41 2.09 -1.91
CA GLY A 45 5.49 3.04 -1.64
C GLY A 45 5.25 4.41 -2.26
N HIS A 46 6.22 5.29 -2.09
CA HIS A 46 6.15 6.64 -2.61
C HIS A 46 6.33 6.69 -4.13
N VAL A 47 5.57 7.52 -4.78
CA VAL A 47 5.80 7.91 -6.17
C VAL A 47 7.08 8.76 -6.21
N ARG A 48 7.91 8.59 -7.23
CA ARG A 48 9.13 9.39 -7.43
C ARG A 48 8.88 10.53 -8.42
N ILE A 49 9.65 11.57 -8.32
CA ILE A 49 9.59 12.69 -9.27
C ILE A 49 9.87 12.17 -10.69
N GLY A 50 8.99 12.51 -11.62
CA GLY A 50 9.08 12.07 -13.02
C GLY A 50 8.47 10.70 -13.30
N GLU A 51 7.91 10.04 -12.28
CA GLU A 51 7.29 8.73 -12.37
C GLU A 51 5.76 8.88 -12.29
N SER A 52 5.02 8.19 -13.13
CA SER A 52 3.57 8.10 -12.97
C SER A 52 3.21 7.15 -11.82
N SER A 53 2.00 7.25 -11.30
CA SER A 53 1.53 6.34 -10.24
C SER A 53 1.55 4.87 -10.68
N GLU A 54 1.30 4.60 -11.96
CA GLU A 54 1.32 3.25 -12.52
C GLU A 54 2.75 2.69 -12.61
N GLU A 55 3.70 3.51 -13.05
CA GLU A 55 5.12 3.15 -13.06
C GLU A 55 5.63 2.90 -11.64
N ALA A 56 5.21 3.75 -10.69
CA ALA A 56 5.53 3.57 -9.27
C ALA A 56 5.00 2.23 -8.75
N LEU A 57 3.74 1.87 -9.08
CA LEU A 57 3.15 0.61 -8.66
C LEU A 57 3.94 -0.59 -9.19
N ILE A 58 4.26 -0.59 -10.49
CA ILE A 58 5.06 -1.66 -11.13
C ILE A 58 6.41 -1.81 -10.41
N ARG A 59 7.09 -0.70 -10.15
CA ARG A 59 8.38 -0.70 -9.45
C ARG A 59 8.25 -1.19 -8.01
N GLU A 60 7.32 -0.66 -7.22
CA GLU A 60 7.14 -1.05 -5.81
C GLU A 60 6.78 -2.53 -5.66
N ILE A 61 5.88 -3.04 -6.51
CA ILE A 61 5.51 -4.46 -6.51
C ILE A 61 6.72 -5.32 -6.88
N LYS A 62 7.56 -4.90 -7.82
CA LYS A 62 8.79 -5.60 -8.16
C LYS A 62 9.79 -5.60 -7.01
N GLU A 63 9.99 -4.45 -6.37
CA GLU A 63 10.95 -4.31 -5.27
C GLU A 63 10.53 -5.09 -4.02
N GLU A 64 9.26 -5.00 -3.61
CA GLU A 64 8.78 -5.59 -2.36
C GLU A 64 8.28 -7.04 -2.50
N VAL A 65 7.61 -7.34 -3.61
CA VAL A 65 6.88 -8.59 -3.82
C VAL A 65 7.59 -9.52 -4.81
N GLU A 66 8.55 -8.98 -5.55
CA GLU A 66 9.39 -9.70 -6.52
C GLU A 66 8.62 -10.33 -7.70
N ILE A 67 7.49 -9.75 -8.08
CA ILE A 67 6.77 -10.14 -9.30
C ILE A 67 6.78 -9.03 -10.34
N ASP A 68 6.74 -9.42 -11.60
CA ASP A 68 6.61 -8.50 -12.73
C ASP A 68 5.14 -8.38 -13.12
N ILE A 69 4.59 -7.18 -12.96
CA ILE A 69 3.23 -6.86 -13.41
C ILE A 69 3.30 -5.93 -14.62
N VAL A 70 2.31 -6.02 -15.48
CA VAL A 70 2.13 -5.16 -16.64
C VAL A 70 0.83 -4.37 -16.49
N ARG A 71 0.64 -3.39 -17.34
CA ARG A 71 -0.49 -2.44 -17.26
C ARG A 71 -1.85 -3.14 -17.20
N GLU A 72 -2.01 -4.28 -17.88
CA GLU A 72 -3.23 -5.06 -17.96
C GLU A 72 -3.53 -5.84 -16.68
N ASP A 73 -2.55 -6.00 -15.79
CA ASP A 73 -2.68 -6.75 -14.54
C ASP A 73 -3.37 -5.96 -13.43
N PHE A 74 -3.52 -4.64 -13.59
CA PHE A 74 -4.04 -3.81 -12.50
C PHE A 74 -4.95 -2.67 -12.98
N ARG A 75 -5.76 -2.17 -12.06
CA ARG A 75 -6.60 -0.99 -12.28
C ARG A 75 -6.79 -0.18 -11.00
N LEU A 76 -6.90 1.13 -11.13
CA LEU A 76 -7.22 2.01 -10.01
C LEU A 76 -8.64 1.74 -9.51
N PHE A 77 -8.81 1.55 -8.20
CA PHE A 77 -10.14 1.39 -7.60
C PHE A 77 -10.43 2.40 -6.48
N CYS A 78 -9.42 3.08 -5.95
CA CYS A 78 -9.62 4.09 -4.92
C CYS A 78 -8.57 5.19 -4.98
N TYR A 79 -9.03 6.43 -4.88
CA TYR A 79 -8.24 7.62 -4.63
C TYR A 79 -8.54 8.07 -3.20
N HIS A 80 -7.53 8.08 -2.34
CA HIS A 80 -7.67 8.37 -0.92
C HIS A 80 -6.88 9.61 -0.53
N GLU A 81 -7.56 10.55 0.10
CA GLU A 81 -6.95 11.71 0.75
C GLU A 81 -7.07 11.50 2.25
N ASN A 82 -5.95 11.31 2.91
CA ASN A 82 -5.90 11.07 4.36
C ASN A 82 -5.18 12.23 5.04
N ILE A 83 -5.94 13.01 5.82
CA ILE A 83 -5.45 14.22 6.47
C ILE A 83 -5.74 14.13 7.96
N TYR A 84 -4.70 14.10 8.79
CA TYR A 84 -4.85 13.93 10.24
C TYR A 84 -3.71 14.64 10.99
N GLU A 85 -3.89 14.82 12.28
CA GLU A 85 -2.84 15.34 13.16
C GLU A 85 -2.15 14.20 13.91
N LYS A 86 -0.83 14.28 13.97
CA LYS A 86 0.01 13.37 14.73
C LYS A 86 1.24 14.11 15.25
N ASP A 87 1.50 14.02 16.55
CA ASP A 87 2.65 14.64 17.20
C ASP A 87 2.77 16.16 16.90
N ASN A 88 1.65 16.88 16.97
CA ASN A 88 1.52 18.30 16.65
C ASN A 88 1.92 18.66 15.21
N ARG A 89 1.75 17.73 14.29
CA ARG A 89 2.01 17.94 12.86
C ARG A 89 0.81 17.48 12.04
N VAL A 90 0.47 18.26 11.03
CA VAL A 90 -0.53 17.85 10.03
C VAL A 90 0.12 16.88 9.06
N GLU A 91 -0.42 15.68 8.99
CA GLU A 91 -0.04 14.64 8.03
C GLU A 91 -1.03 14.67 6.87
N HIS A 92 -0.55 14.89 5.67
CA HIS A 92 -1.37 14.93 4.46
C HIS A 92 -0.88 13.88 3.47
N TRP A 93 -1.70 12.86 3.25
CA TRP A 93 -1.37 11.73 2.39
C TRP A 93 -2.31 11.67 1.19
N ILE A 94 -1.76 11.54 0.00
CA ILE A 94 -2.49 11.14 -1.20
C ILE A 94 -2.06 9.73 -1.53
N GLU A 95 -3.03 8.82 -1.59
CA GLU A 95 -2.78 7.40 -1.86
C GLU A 95 -3.70 6.92 -2.97
N GLN A 96 -3.11 6.32 -4.00
CA GLN A 96 -3.85 5.66 -5.08
C GLN A 96 -3.77 4.16 -4.89
N TYR A 97 -4.93 3.52 -4.78
CA TYR A 97 -5.07 2.09 -4.55
C TYR A 97 -5.43 1.38 -5.85
N TYR A 98 -4.61 0.41 -6.20
CA TYR A 98 -4.78 -0.40 -7.40
C TYR A 98 -5.12 -1.84 -7.03
N LEU A 99 -6.15 -2.39 -7.70
CA LEU A 99 -6.44 -3.82 -7.64
C LEU A 99 -5.49 -4.54 -8.58
N VAL A 100 -4.69 -5.47 -8.08
CA VAL A 100 -3.68 -6.21 -8.84
C VAL A 100 -4.12 -7.68 -8.95
N ASP A 101 -4.48 -8.11 -10.13
CA ASP A 101 -4.95 -9.47 -10.44
C ASP A 101 -3.83 -10.33 -11.01
N SER A 102 -2.72 -10.43 -10.28
CA SER A 102 -1.54 -11.21 -10.68
C SER A 102 -0.91 -11.95 -9.50
N GLY A 103 -1.71 -12.19 -8.45
CA GLY A 103 -1.25 -12.92 -7.27
C GLY A 103 -0.82 -14.35 -7.55
N GLU A 104 -1.33 -14.97 -8.61
CA GLU A 104 -0.93 -16.31 -9.05
C GLU A 104 0.54 -16.40 -9.48
N LYS A 105 1.18 -15.28 -9.82
CA LYS A 105 2.63 -15.22 -10.09
C LYS A 105 3.47 -15.44 -8.82
N LEU A 106 2.85 -15.33 -7.64
CA LEU A 106 3.50 -15.56 -6.36
C LEU A 106 3.35 -17.02 -5.94
N GLY A 107 4.47 -17.75 -5.89
CA GLY A 107 4.50 -19.13 -5.41
C GLY A 107 4.57 -19.29 -3.89
N LYS A 108 4.45 -18.19 -3.14
CA LYS A 108 4.61 -18.14 -1.68
C LYS A 108 3.30 -17.81 -0.99
N GLU A 109 3.06 -18.39 0.19
CA GLU A 109 1.93 -18.03 1.06
C GLU A 109 2.29 -16.91 2.06
N SER A 110 3.55 -16.91 2.52
CA SER A 110 4.08 -15.90 3.42
C SER A 110 5.60 -15.82 3.28
N TRP A 111 6.16 -14.65 3.55
CA TRP A 111 7.60 -14.43 3.57
C TRP A 111 7.93 -13.17 4.37
N SER A 112 9.21 -13.01 4.67
CA SER A 112 9.73 -11.81 5.34
C SER A 112 10.83 -11.18 4.50
N PHE A 113 10.90 -9.86 4.55
CA PHE A 113 11.93 -9.06 3.90
C PHE A 113 12.53 -8.10 4.94
N VAL A 114 13.86 -7.95 4.91
CA VAL A 114 14.57 -7.02 5.80
C VAL A 114 14.93 -5.78 5.00
N GLU A 115 14.39 -4.64 5.41
CA GLU A 115 14.68 -3.35 4.82
C GLU A 115 15.61 -2.55 5.74
N ASN A 116 16.69 -2.02 5.15
CA ASN A 116 17.59 -1.09 5.82
C ASN A 116 17.20 0.32 5.42
N ASP A 117 16.69 1.09 6.36
CA ASP A 117 16.28 2.47 6.16
C ASP A 117 17.14 3.41 7.02
N VAL A 118 17.07 4.70 6.75
CA VAL A 118 17.69 5.75 7.57
C VAL A 118 17.22 5.71 9.03
N ASP A 119 16.03 5.21 9.28
CA ASP A 119 15.43 5.04 10.61
C ASP A 119 15.79 3.69 11.28
N GLY A 120 16.62 2.86 10.64
CA GLY A 120 17.08 1.58 11.15
C GLY A 120 16.65 0.38 10.30
N VAL A 121 16.75 -0.81 10.89
CA VAL A 121 16.38 -2.08 10.23
C VAL A 121 14.92 -2.40 10.54
N LYS A 122 14.13 -2.65 9.51
CA LYS A 122 12.73 -3.08 9.62
C LYS A 122 12.56 -4.44 8.98
N THR A 123 11.76 -5.29 9.62
CA THR A 123 11.32 -6.56 9.03
C THR A 123 9.90 -6.39 8.49
N LEU A 124 9.72 -6.64 7.22
CA LEU A 124 8.41 -6.61 6.56
C LEU A 124 7.93 -8.05 6.42
N ASN A 125 6.78 -8.36 7.00
CA ASN A 125 6.18 -9.68 6.95
C ASN A 125 4.96 -9.67 6.03
N TYR A 126 4.96 -10.51 5.02
CA TYR A 126 3.89 -10.62 4.02
C TYR A 126 3.13 -11.93 4.19
N SER A 127 1.82 -11.86 4.07
CA SER A 127 0.96 -13.06 4.07
C SER A 127 -0.34 -12.81 3.31
N PHE A 128 -0.91 -13.88 2.76
CA PHE A 128 -2.24 -13.84 2.17
C PHE A 128 -3.28 -14.17 3.24
N VAL A 129 -4.32 -13.36 3.30
CA VAL A 129 -5.45 -13.55 4.22
C VAL A 129 -6.76 -13.59 3.46
N SER A 130 -7.68 -14.41 3.95
CA SER A 130 -9.05 -14.45 3.45
C SER A 130 -9.82 -13.20 3.88
N LYS A 131 -10.96 -12.95 3.27
CA LYS A 131 -11.85 -11.87 3.67
C LYS A 131 -12.32 -12.04 5.14
N GLU A 132 -12.56 -13.27 5.57
CA GLU A 132 -12.96 -13.55 6.95
C GLU A 132 -11.82 -13.24 7.94
N GLU A 133 -10.60 -13.62 7.62
CA GLU A 133 -9.41 -13.27 8.40
C GLU A 133 -9.18 -11.76 8.43
N LEU A 134 -9.42 -11.08 7.29
CA LEU A 134 -9.26 -9.64 7.18
C LEU A 134 -10.19 -8.88 8.13
N LYS A 135 -11.40 -9.39 8.39
CA LYS A 135 -12.34 -8.78 9.34
C LYS A 135 -11.79 -8.75 10.77
N GLU A 136 -10.97 -9.72 11.14
CA GLU A 136 -10.44 -9.91 12.50
C GLU A 136 -9.13 -9.16 12.78
N ILE A 137 -8.46 -8.64 11.76
CA ILE A 137 -7.19 -7.94 11.90
C ILE A 137 -7.36 -6.41 11.76
N ASP A 138 -6.43 -5.66 12.32
CA ASP A 138 -6.39 -4.21 12.18
C ASP A 138 -5.63 -3.82 10.91
N LEU A 139 -6.32 -3.83 9.76
CA LEU A 139 -5.79 -3.29 8.51
C LEU A 139 -6.04 -1.78 8.45
N LYS A 140 -4.98 -1.03 8.22
CA LYS A 140 -5.05 0.42 8.08
C LYS A 140 -4.81 0.87 6.64
N PRO A 141 -5.45 1.96 6.19
CA PRO A 141 -6.49 2.73 6.88
C PRO A 141 -7.83 1.97 6.98
N LEU A 142 -8.59 2.24 8.02
CA LEU A 142 -9.88 1.57 8.26
C LEU A 142 -10.86 1.70 7.08
N LYS A 143 -10.93 2.86 6.45
CA LYS A 143 -11.81 3.10 5.30
C LYS A 143 -11.46 2.20 4.11
N ILE A 144 -10.20 1.88 3.92
CA ILE A 144 -9.74 0.96 2.87
C ILE A 144 -10.13 -0.48 3.23
N LYS A 145 -9.96 -0.87 4.49
CA LYS A 145 -10.43 -2.19 4.97
C LYS A 145 -11.94 -2.37 4.72
N GLU A 146 -12.74 -1.36 5.05
CA GLU A 146 -14.20 -1.36 4.82
C GLU A 146 -14.52 -1.53 3.33
N LEU A 147 -13.81 -0.81 2.46
CA LEU A 147 -13.99 -0.90 1.01
C LEU A 147 -13.66 -2.30 0.47
N ILE A 148 -12.58 -2.90 0.96
CA ILE A 148 -12.18 -4.27 0.57
C ILE A 148 -13.22 -5.29 1.00
N ILE A 149 -13.70 -5.20 2.25
CA ILE A 149 -14.70 -6.12 2.79
C ILE A 149 -16.01 -6.02 2.01
N SER A 150 -16.42 -4.82 1.60
CA SER A 150 -17.63 -4.62 0.79
C SER A 150 -17.48 -5.05 -0.66
N GLU A 151 -16.24 -5.32 -1.11
CA GLU A 151 -15.92 -5.70 -2.51
C GLU A 151 -16.41 -4.68 -3.55
N GLU A 152 -16.42 -3.40 -3.21
CA GLU A 152 -16.83 -2.31 -4.11
C GLU A 152 -15.68 -1.87 -5.03
N PHE A 153 -15.35 -2.72 -6.00
CA PHE A 153 -14.24 -2.49 -6.94
C PHE A 153 -14.68 -2.16 -8.37
N SER A 154 -15.98 -1.98 -8.62
CA SER A 154 -16.53 -1.80 -9.99
C SER A 154 -16.15 -0.47 -10.63
N GLY A 155 -15.78 0.52 -9.84
CA GLY A 155 -15.38 1.85 -10.29
C GLY A 155 -14.26 2.40 -9.45
N ILE A 156 -14.09 3.71 -9.49
CA ILE A 156 -13.10 4.43 -8.68
C ILE A 156 -13.83 5.12 -7.53
N SER A 157 -13.49 4.75 -6.30
CA SER A 157 -14.00 5.41 -5.09
C SER A 157 -13.07 6.55 -4.70
N HIS A 158 -13.64 7.69 -4.35
CA HIS A 158 -12.90 8.80 -3.76
C HIS A 158 -13.22 8.86 -2.26
N ILE A 159 -12.22 8.64 -1.42
CA ILE A 159 -12.35 8.61 0.03
C ILE A 159 -11.54 9.76 0.62
N ILE A 160 -12.15 10.49 1.54
CA ILE A 160 -11.49 11.52 2.36
C ILE A 160 -11.62 11.08 3.81
N SER A 161 -10.51 10.99 4.52
CA SER A 161 -10.48 10.56 5.92
C SER A 161 -9.43 11.34 6.73
N GLY A 162 -9.48 11.15 8.04
CA GLY A 162 -8.53 11.79 8.91
C GLY A 162 -9.06 12.18 10.28
#